data_4ba0bd0b06b0bda7483a97a7c2fe0859
#
_entry.id   4ba0bd0b06b0bda7483a97a7c2fe0859
#
_cell.length_a   1.000
_cell.length_b   1.000
_cell.length_c   1.000
_cell.angle_alpha   90.00
_cell.angle_beta   90.00
_cell.angle_gamma   90.00
#
_symmetry.space_group_name_H-M   'P 1'
#
loop_
_entity.id
_entity.type
_entity.pdbx_description
1 polymer ?
#
loop_
_entity_poly.entity_id
_entity_poly.type
_entity_poly.pdbx_seq_one_letter_code
_entity_poly.pdbx_strand_id
1 'polypeptide(L)'
;GFVIIMQMYVKGSVTIDFIANQVSVILIGIIVALLVNLYMPSTENKLYEIARETEENMKQLLLQLSRFVRQKEPVWNDEFEILTSESIKAGQLIAKRAMENSFFRRENYYEAYFNMRSEQITIIQRVLPSIIHLPTTFEQNEMVAQFIENIALSFHESNPATDLLENLRELKATFR
;
A
#
# COMPACT_ATOMS: atom_id res chain seq x y z
N GLY A 1 1.94 -12.94 38.01
CA GLY A 1 1.16 -13.50 39.15
C GLY A 1 1.91 -14.61 39.87
N PHE A 2 2.33 -15.67 39.19
CA PHE A 2 2.89 -16.92 39.79
C PHE A 2 4.19 -16.66 40.60
N VAL A 3 5.10 -15.87 40.08
CA VAL A 3 6.38 -15.55 40.76
C VAL A 3 6.16 -14.83 42.09
N ILE A 4 5.20 -13.92 42.19
CA ILE A 4 4.86 -13.18 43.40
C ILE A 4 4.33 -14.11 44.48
N ILE A 5 3.42 -15.03 44.07
CA ILE A 5 2.84 -16.05 45.01
C ILE A 5 3.90 -16.98 45.51
N MET A 6 4.83 -17.44 44.68
CA MET A 6 5.94 -18.31 45.07
C MET A 6 6.92 -17.61 46.01
N GLN A 7 7.24 -16.35 45.79
CA GLN A 7 8.10 -15.55 46.70
C GLN A 7 7.43 -15.28 48.05
N MET A 8 6.11 -15.04 48.07
CA MET A 8 5.35 -14.91 49.33
C MET A 8 5.40 -16.19 50.17
N TYR A 9 5.30 -17.35 49.49
CA TYR A 9 5.33 -18.66 50.18
C TYR A 9 6.70 -18.97 50.77
N VAL A 10 7.79 -18.57 50.10
CA VAL A 10 9.18 -18.85 50.56
C VAL A 10 9.61 -17.94 51.70
N LYS A 11 9.16 -16.68 51.75
CA LYS A 11 9.61 -15.69 52.78
C LYS A 11 8.77 -15.64 54.05
N GLY A 12 7.59 -16.20 54.09
CA GLY A 12 6.76 -16.38 55.30
C GLY A 12 6.30 -15.11 56.03
N SER A 13 6.77 -13.90 55.67
CA SER A 13 6.33 -12.63 56.22
C SER A 13 6.28 -11.57 55.12
N VAL A 14 5.11 -10.93 54.96
CA VAL A 14 4.92 -9.82 54.02
C VAL A 14 5.28 -8.53 54.73
N THR A 15 6.48 -8.01 54.44
CA THR A 15 6.95 -6.72 54.97
C THR A 15 6.54 -5.61 53.95
N ILE A 16 6.28 -4.39 54.45
CA ILE A 16 5.97 -3.22 53.63
C ILE A 16 7.05 -2.97 52.56
N ASP A 17 8.31 -3.15 52.91
CA ASP A 17 9.44 -2.99 51.99
C ASP A 17 9.43 -4.03 50.87
N PHE A 18 8.94 -5.23 51.12
CA PHE A 18 8.79 -6.27 50.11
C PHE A 18 7.69 -5.87 49.09
N ILE A 19 6.56 -5.36 49.58
CA ILE A 19 5.46 -4.91 48.72
C ILE A 19 5.92 -3.71 47.86
N ALA A 20 6.59 -2.74 48.46
CA ALA A 20 7.11 -1.55 47.77
C ALA A 20 8.13 -1.93 46.67
N ASN A 21 9.02 -2.84 46.93
CA ASN A 21 9.97 -3.34 45.92
C ASN A 21 9.25 -4.05 44.77
N GLN A 22 8.25 -4.88 45.07
CA GLN A 22 7.50 -5.62 44.06
C GLN A 22 6.65 -4.68 43.16
N VAL A 23 6.00 -3.67 43.76
CA VAL A 23 5.27 -2.63 43.03
C VAL A 23 6.23 -1.82 42.14
N SER A 24 7.42 -1.49 42.63
CA SER A 24 8.42 -0.76 41.85
C SER A 24 8.89 -1.54 40.62
N VAL A 25 9.13 -2.84 40.75
CA VAL A 25 9.54 -3.71 39.65
C VAL A 25 8.42 -3.79 38.60
N ILE A 26 7.15 -3.92 39.03
CA ILE A 26 5.98 -3.94 38.12
C ILE A 26 5.86 -2.59 37.41
N LEU A 27 5.99 -1.47 38.11
CA LEU A 27 5.92 -0.12 37.53
C LEU A 27 7.01 0.09 36.46
N ILE A 28 8.25 -0.29 36.77
CA ILE A 28 9.36 -0.21 35.82
C ILE A 28 9.03 -1.05 34.56
N GLY A 29 8.54 -2.27 34.73
CA GLY A 29 8.15 -3.13 33.62
C GLY A 29 7.05 -2.51 32.74
N ILE A 30 6.04 -1.88 33.36
CA ILE A 30 4.96 -1.17 32.64
C ILE A 30 5.53 0.04 31.89
N ILE A 31 6.37 0.83 32.53
CA ILE A 31 6.98 2.04 31.90
C ILE A 31 7.83 1.63 30.70
N VAL A 32 8.66 0.60 30.81
CA VAL A 32 9.48 0.10 29.70
C VAL A 32 8.58 -0.41 28.56
N ALA A 33 7.54 -1.17 28.88
CA ALA A 33 6.60 -1.67 27.88
C ALA A 33 5.88 -0.53 27.15
N LEU A 34 5.46 0.53 27.87
CA LEU A 34 4.85 1.72 27.29
C LEU A 34 5.83 2.49 26.39
N LEU A 35 7.08 2.66 26.82
CA LEU A 35 8.11 3.34 26.02
C LEU A 35 8.40 2.59 24.72
N VAL A 36 8.52 1.26 24.76
CA VAL A 36 8.71 0.43 23.58
C VAL A 36 7.50 0.54 22.64
N ASN A 37 6.29 0.51 23.20
CA ASN A 37 5.06 0.61 22.40
C ASN A 37 4.87 1.99 21.75
N LEU A 38 5.28 3.07 22.45
CA LEU A 38 5.29 4.44 21.92
C LEU A 38 6.32 4.65 20.80
N TYR A 39 7.44 3.94 20.87
CA TYR A 39 8.52 4.06 19.87
C TYR A 39 8.26 3.20 18.61
N MET A 40 7.32 2.27 18.67
CA MET A 40 6.98 1.41 17.53
C MET A 40 6.08 2.20 16.57
N PRO A 41 6.56 2.58 15.35
CA PRO A 41 5.69 3.24 14.36
C PRO A 41 4.48 2.34 14.09
N SER A 42 3.30 2.92 14.08
CA SER A 42 2.09 2.14 13.84
C SER A 42 2.17 1.48 12.45
N THR A 43 1.89 0.20 12.38
CA THR A 43 1.87 -0.55 11.10
C THR A 43 0.93 0.13 10.10
N GLU A 44 -0.13 0.78 10.57
CA GLU A 44 -1.07 1.55 9.77
C GLU A 44 -0.41 2.74 9.04
N ASN A 45 0.42 3.52 9.75
CA ASN A 45 1.16 4.63 9.13
C ASN A 45 2.10 4.14 8.03
N LYS A 46 2.78 3.02 8.28
CA LYS A 46 3.67 2.42 7.29
C LYS A 46 2.90 1.91 6.06
N LEU A 47 1.76 1.29 6.25
CA LEU A 47 0.88 0.85 5.16
C LEU A 47 0.34 2.03 4.36
N TYR A 48 -0.02 3.11 5.02
CA TYR A 48 -0.44 4.35 4.38
C TYR A 48 0.66 4.97 3.51
N GLU A 49 1.89 5.03 4.02
CA GLU A 49 3.04 5.55 3.25
C GLU A 49 3.30 4.70 2.00
N ILE A 50 3.30 3.36 2.14
CA ILE A 50 3.49 2.45 0.99
C ILE A 50 2.33 2.57 0.00
N ALA A 51 1.10 2.73 0.45
CA ALA A 51 -0.05 2.94 -0.42
C ALA A 51 0.11 4.22 -1.25
N ARG A 52 0.51 5.33 -0.60
CA ARG A 52 0.79 6.60 -1.28
C ARG A 52 1.93 6.50 -2.29
N GLU A 53 3.01 5.81 -1.93
CA GLU A 53 4.13 5.54 -2.84
C GLU A 53 3.67 4.71 -4.05
N THR A 54 2.87 3.67 -3.81
CA THR A 54 2.30 2.84 -4.88
C THR A 54 1.43 3.66 -5.84
N GLU A 55 0.61 4.56 -5.31
CA GLU A 55 -0.23 5.44 -6.14
C GLU A 55 0.59 6.40 -6.99
N GLU A 56 1.62 7.00 -6.43
CA GLU A 56 2.49 7.91 -7.18
C GLU A 56 3.27 7.16 -8.27
N ASN A 57 3.85 6.00 -7.96
CA ASN A 57 4.55 5.18 -8.93
C ASN A 57 3.62 4.71 -10.06
N MET A 58 2.40 4.29 -9.75
CA MET A 58 1.41 3.89 -10.74
C MET A 58 0.95 5.05 -11.61
N LYS A 59 0.78 6.23 -11.03
CA LYS A 59 0.51 7.46 -11.78
C LYS A 59 1.62 7.80 -12.76
N GLN A 60 2.89 7.73 -12.31
CA GLN A 60 4.04 7.99 -13.18
C GLN A 60 4.16 6.94 -14.30
N LEU A 61 3.88 5.68 -14.01
CA LEU A 61 3.81 4.61 -15.00
C LEU A 61 2.75 4.89 -16.07
N LEU A 62 1.56 5.31 -15.68
CA LEU A 62 0.49 5.66 -16.62
C LEU A 62 0.83 6.92 -17.44
N LEU A 63 1.44 7.94 -16.83
CA LEU A 63 1.92 9.11 -17.55
C LEU A 63 3.01 8.77 -18.57
N GLN A 64 3.94 7.89 -18.20
CA GLN A 64 4.96 7.38 -19.13
C GLN A 64 4.30 6.61 -20.27
N LEU A 65 3.32 5.77 -19.98
CA LEU A 65 2.58 5.00 -20.99
C LEU A 65 1.86 5.95 -21.97
N SER A 66 1.20 7.01 -21.47
CA SER A 66 0.59 8.04 -22.31
C SER A 66 1.60 8.71 -23.25
N ARG A 67 2.77 9.12 -22.72
CA ARG A 67 3.84 9.72 -23.53
C ARG A 67 4.39 8.76 -24.56
N PHE A 68 4.53 7.49 -24.20
CA PHE A 68 4.98 6.46 -25.12
C PHE A 68 3.98 6.23 -26.27
N VAL A 69 2.68 6.16 -25.99
CA VAL A 69 1.61 6.03 -27.01
C VAL A 69 1.60 7.24 -27.95
N ARG A 70 1.87 8.45 -27.45
CA ARG A 70 2.05 9.67 -28.25
C ARG A 70 3.36 9.72 -29.04
N GLN A 71 4.24 8.73 -28.83
CA GLN A 71 5.60 8.68 -29.42
C GLN A 71 6.49 9.87 -29.07
N LYS A 72 6.24 10.48 -27.95
CA LYS A 72 7.14 11.51 -27.39
C LYS A 72 8.36 10.89 -26.70
N GLU A 73 8.30 9.60 -26.35
CA GLU A 73 9.39 8.82 -25.79
C GLU A 73 9.65 7.59 -26.66
N PRO A 74 10.81 7.47 -27.31
CA PRO A 74 11.07 6.38 -28.26
C PRO A 74 11.45 5.05 -27.59
N VAL A 75 11.77 5.08 -26.28
CA VAL A 75 12.22 3.90 -25.54
C VAL A 75 11.37 3.74 -24.27
N TRP A 76 10.82 2.55 -24.08
CA TRP A 76 10.15 2.20 -22.84
C TRP A 76 11.18 2.02 -21.71
N ASN A 77 10.90 2.60 -20.53
CA ASN A 77 11.71 2.43 -19.33
C ASN A 77 10.89 1.64 -18.28
N ASP A 78 11.40 0.51 -17.85
CA ASP A 78 10.73 -0.39 -16.89
C ASP A 78 10.80 0.10 -15.44
N GLU A 79 11.47 1.22 -15.17
CA GLU A 79 11.74 1.72 -13.81
C GLU A 79 10.45 1.87 -12.98
N PHE A 80 9.46 2.58 -13.48
CA PHE A 80 8.20 2.78 -12.75
C PHE A 80 7.36 1.50 -12.64
N GLU A 81 7.47 0.58 -13.59
CA GLU A 81 6.84 -0.72 -13.50
C GLU A 81 7.44 -1.56 -12.37
N ILE A 82 8.77 -1.58 -12.26
CA ILE A 82 9.52 -2.27 -11.20
C ILE A 82 9.18 -1.65 -9.84
N LEU A 83 9.29 -0.33 -9.69
CA LEU A 83 8.99 0.39 -8.45
C LEU A 83 7.55 0.16 -7.97
N THR A 84 6.58 0.18 -8.89
CA THR A 84 5.18 -0.10 -8.58
C THR A 84 5.01 -1.53 -8.09
N SER A 85 5.62 -2.50 -8.77
CA SER A 85 5.52 -3.92 -8.40
C SER A 85 6.18 -4.21 -7.05
N GLU A 86 7.29 -3.56 -6.74
CA GLU A 86 8.00 -3.70 -5.46
C GLU A 86 7.20 -3.09 -4.32
N SER A 87 6.66 -1.88 -4.48
CA SER A 87 5.83 -1.23 -3.46
C SER A 87 4.55 -2.02 -3.17
N ILE A 88 3.88 -2.58 -4.19
CA ILE A 88 2.72 -3.45 -4.03
C ILE A 88 3.09 -4.70 -3.23
N LYS A 89 4.18 -5.40 -3.58
CA LYS A 89 4.64 -6.61 -2.86
C LYS A 89 4.99 -6.31 -1.41
N ALA A 90 5.66 -5.18 -1.15
CA ALA A 90 5.97 -4.75 0.20
C ALA A 90 4.71 -4.46 1.02
N GLY A 91 3.73 -3.77 0.42
CA GLY A 91 2.45 -3.50 1.03
C GLY A 91 1.66 -4.78 1.35
N GLN A 92 1.57 -5.71 0.40
CA GLN A 92 0.91 -7.03 0.61
C GLN A 92 1.54 -7.80 1.75
N LEU A 93 2.87 -7.84 1.83
CA LEU A 93 3.58 -8.57 2.88
C LEU A 93 3.30 -7.98 4.27
N ILE A 94 3.32 -6.65 4.39
CA ILE A 94 3.07 -5.97 5.67
C ILE A 94 1.59 -6.07 6.04
N ALA A 95 0.66 -5.89 5.11
CA ALA A 95 -0.78 -6.02 5.34
C ALA A 95 -1.14 -7.44 5.80
N LYS A 96 -0.57 -8.46 5.17
CA LYS A 96 -0.78 -9.85 5.58
C LYS A 96 -0.26 -10.13 6.99
N ARG A 97 0.95 -9.66 7.33
CA ARG A 97 1.51 -9.81 8.70
C ARG A 97 0.69 -9.05 9.74
N ALA A 98 0.20 -7.87 9.40
CA ALA A 98 -0.66 -7.08 10.25
C ALA A 98 -1.96 -7.83 10.54
N MET A 99 -2.59 -8.43 9.53
CA MET A 99 -3.81 -9.23 9.66
C MET A 99 -3.60 -10.48 10.54
N GLU A 100 -2.46 -11.16 10.40
CA GLU A 100 -2.13 -12.35 11.23
C GLU A 100 -1.95 -12.00 12.71
N ASN A 101 -1.55 -10.76 13.03
CA ASN A 101 -1.25 -10.30 14.39
C ASN A 101 -2.38 -9.49 15.05
N SER A 102 -3.46 -9.17 14.34
CA SER A 102 -4.49 -8.27 14.80
C SER A 102 -5.88 -8.93 14.86
N PHE A 103 -6.61 -8.56 15.92
CA PHE A 103 -8.02 -8.88 16.08
C PHE A 103 -8.96 -7.82 15.46
N PHE A 104 -8.45 -6.78 14.77
CA PHE A 104 -9.24 -5.65 14.31
C PHE A 104 -9.50 -5.63 12.80
N ARG A 105 -10.74 -5.26 12.40
CA ARG A 105 -11.28 -5.24 11.03
C ARG A 105 -10.61 -4.27 10.04
N ARG A 106 -9.85 -3.27 10.48
CA ARG A 106 -9.26 -2.23 9.61
C ARG A 106 -8.13 -2.74 8.72
N GLU A 107 -7.48 -3.82 9.11
CA GLU A 107 -6.32 -4.37 8.40
C GLU A 107 -6.72 -5.12 7.12
N ASN A 108 -7.96 -5.63 7.04
CA ASN A 108 -8.50 -6.21 5.80
C ASN A 108 -8.59 -5.20 4.64
N TYR A 109 -8.66 -3.90 4.95
CA TYR A 109 -8.71 -2.86 3.93
C TYR A 109 -7.42 -2.80 3.11
N TYR A 110 -6.26 -2.75 3.74
CA TYR A 110 -4.97 -2.65 3.04
C TYR A 110 -4.63 -3.93 2.25
N GLU A 111 -5.03 -5.11 2.74
CA GLU A 111 -4.89 -6.35 1.98
C GLU A 111 -5.71 -6.29 0.69
N ALA A 112 -6.98 -5.92 0.77
CA ALA A 112 -7.84 -5.76 -0.39
C ALA A 112 -7.31 -4.67 -1.35
N TYR A 113 -6.83 -3.56 -0.81
CA TYR A 113 -6.24 -2.47 -1.56
C TYR A 113 -5.03 -2.93 -2.38
N PHE A 114 -4.03 -3.54 -1.76
CA PHE A 114 -2.83 -3.98 -2.47
C PHE A 114 -3.10 -5.13 -3.43
N ASN A 115 -4.08 -5.99 -3.16
CA ASN A 115 -4.52 -7.03 -4.09
C ASN A 115 -5.15 -6.40 -5.34
N MET A 116 -6.02 -5.41 -5.17
CA MET A 116 -6.59 -4.64 -6.28
C MET A 116 -5.50 -3.95 -7.12
N ARG A 117 -4.51 -3.31 -6.48
CA ARG A 117 -3.37 -2.68 -7.17
C ARG A 117 -2.52 -3.69 -7.93
N SER A 118 -2.34 -4.89 -7.38
CA SER A 118 -1.64 -6.01 -8.05
C SER A 118 -2.37 -6.48 -9.30
N GLU A 119 -3.69 -6.52 -9.28
CA GLU A 119 -4.48 -6.83 -10.48
C GLU A 119 -4.36 -5.73 -11.54
N GLN A 120 -4.40 -4.47 -11.12
CA GLN A 120 -4.27 -3.33 -12.04
C GLN A 120 -2.91 -3.30 -12.74
N ILE A 121 -1.80 -3.49 -12.04
CA ILE A 121 -0.48 -3.55 -12.66
C ILE A 121 -0.37 -4.74 -13.62
N THR A 122 -0.96 -5.88 -13.27
CA THR A 122 -0.99 -7.07 -14.14
C THR A 122 -1.73 -6.80 -15.46
N ILE A 123 -2.81 -6.00 -15.42
CA ILE A 123 -3.53 -5.59 -16.64
C ILE A 123 -2.63 -4.70 -17.49
N ILE A 124 -1.94 -3.71 -16.90
CA ILE A 124 -1.02 -2.82 -17.62
C ILE A 124 0.09 -3.64 -18.29
N GLN A 125 0.74 -4.54 -17.55
CA GLN A 125 1.78 -5.43 -18.06
C GLN A 125 1.32 -6.30 -19.23
N ARG A 126 0.08 -6.75 -19.20
CA ARG A 126 -0.51 -7.56 -20.29
C ARG A 126 -0.76 -6.74 -21.55
N VAL A 127 -1.14 -5.49 -21.41
CA VAL A 127 -1.46 -4.59 -22.52
C VAL A 127 -0.21 -3.97 -23.13
N LEU A 128 0.83 -3.76 -22.33
CA LEU A 128 2.06 -3.07 -22.71
C LEU A 128 2.73 -3.63 -23.98
N PRO A 129 2.91 -4.95 -24.19
CA PRO A 129 3.48 -5.48 -25.42
C PRO A 129 2.68 -5.11 -26.67
N SER A 130 1.35 -5.05 -26.54
CA SER A 130 0.48 -4.65 -27.66
C SER A 130 0.64 -3.18 -28.00
N ILE A 131 0.86 -2.33 -27.00
CA ILE A 131 1.09 -0.89 -27.18
C ILE A 131 2.45 -0.61 -27.81
N ILE A 132 3.49 -1.35 -27.41
CA ILE A 132 4.85 -1.21 -27.96
C ILE A 132 4.89 -1.49 -29.48
N HIS A 133 4.02 -2.35 -29.97
CA HIS A 133 3.94 -2.72 -31.38
C HIS A 133 2.90 -1.93 -32.19
N LEU A 134 2.26 -0.90 -31.61
CA LEU A 134 1.32 -0.05 -32.35
C LEU A 134 2.04 0.75 -33.46
N PRO A 135 1.46 0.80 -34.67
CA PRO A 135 1.98 1.65 -35.74
C PRO A 135 1.91 3.13 -35.38
N THR A 136 2.89 3.88 -35.81
CA THR A 136 3.25 5.22 -35.34
C THR A 136 2.32 6.37 -35.79
N THR A 137 1.31 6.18 -36.59
CA THR A 137 0.69 7.27 -37.38
C THR A 137 -0.84 7.36 -37.31
N PHE A 138 -1.45 7.06 -36.18
CA PHE A 138 -2.89 7.17 -36.08
C PHE A 138 -3.32 8.32 -35.14
N GLU A 139 -4.27 9.16 -35.61
CA GLU A 139 -4.99 10.13 -34.80
C GLU A 139 -5.61 9.49 -33.55
N GLN A 140 -5.94 8.20 -33.65
CA GLN A 140 -6.40 7.36 -32.55
C GLN A 140 -5.40 7.20 -31.41
N ASN A 141 -4.10 7.25 -31.68
CA ASN A 141 -3.07 7.16 -30.62
C ASN A 141 -3.13 8.37 -29.68
N GLU A 142 -3.43 9.57 -30.19
CA GLU A 142 -3.62 10.75 -29.36
C GLU A 142 -4.83 10.61 -28.43
N MET A 143 -5.96 10.06 -28.94
CA MET A 143 -7.16 9.85 -28.13
C MET A 143 -6.92 8.81 -27.03
N VAL A 144 -6.23 7.72 -27.34
CA VAL A 144 -5.86 6.68 -26.35
C VAL A 144 -4.89 7.26 -25.32
N ALA A 145 -3.89 8.00 -25.76
CA ALA A 145 -2.92 8.62 -24.87
C ALA A 145 -3.58 9.64 -23.93
N GLN A 146 -4.50 10.46 -24.43
CA GLN A 146 -5.27 11.39 -23.62
C GLN A 146 -6.13 10.67 -22.57
N PHE A 147 -6.75 9.56 -22.96
CA PHE A 147 -7.53 8.75 -22.04
C PHE A 147 -6.65 8.16 -20.92
N ILE A 148 -5.46 7.62 -21.25
CA ILE A 148 -4.50 7.11 -20.26
C ILE A 148 -4.03 8.24 -19.33
N GLU A 149 -3.78 9.44 -19.86
CA GLU A 149 -3.39 10.60 -19.07
C GLU A 149 -4.50 11.03 -18.10
N ASN A 150 -5.75 11.03 -18.55
CA ASN A 150 -6.91 11.30 -17.71
C ASN A 150 -7.04 10.26 -16.58
N ILE A 151 -6.78 8.98 -16.86
CA ILE A 151 -6.71 7.94 -15.82
C ILE A 151 -5.62 8.29 -14.80
N ALA A 152 -4.40 8.63 -15.26
CA ALA A 152 -3.28 8.95 -14.40
C ALA A 152 -3.55 10.16 -13.48
N LEU A 153 -4.17 11.21 -14.01
CA LEU A 153 -4.51 12.41 -13.25
C LEU A 153 -5.65 12.21 -12.25
N SER A 154 -6.55 11.27 -12.57
CA SER A 154 -7.67 10.90 -11.70
C SER A 154 -7.34 9.74 -10.76
N PHE A 155 -6.09 9.29 -10.74
CA PHE A 155 -5.66 8.12 -10.01
C PHE A 155 -5.47 8.45 -8.52
N HIS A 156 -6.53 8.27 -7.74
CA HIS A 156 -6.52 8.40 -6.28
C HIS A 156 -7.56 7.47 -5.64
N GLU A 157 -7.40 7.20 -4.36
CA GLU A 157 -8.19 6.23 -3.59
C GLU A 157 -9.71 6.48 -3.65
N SER A 158 -10.13 7.75 -3.68
CA SER A 158 -11.54 8.15 -3.57
C SER A 158 -12.25 8.37 -4.91
N ASN A 159 -11.60 8.08 -6.05
CA ASN A 159 -12.19 8.33 -7.36
C ASN A 159 -13.24 7.25 -7.71
N PRO A 160 -14.52 7.58 -7.89
CA PRO A 160 -15.56 6.62 -8.22
C PRO A 160 -15.46 6.04 -9.64
N ALA A 161 -14.47 6.46 -10.44
CA ALA A 161 -14.25 6.06 -11.82
C ALA A 161 -15.44 6.27 -12.79
N THR A 162 -16.51 6.94 -12.37
CA THR A 162 -17.72 7.14 -13.18
C THR A 162 -17.41 7.95 -14.45
N ASP A 163 -16.68 9.06 -14.29
CA ASP A 163 -16.29 9.93 -15.41
C ASP A 163 -15.33 9.19 -16.37
N LEU A 164 -14.45 8.36 -15.85
CA LEU A 164 -13.55 7.54 -16.66
C LEU A 164 -14.29 6.48 -17.47
N LEU A 165 -15.36 5.91 -16.91
CA LEU A 165 -16.20 4.94 -17.64
C LEU A 165 -17.00 5.61 -18.74
N GLU A 166 -17.45 6.84 -18.54
CA GLU A 166 -18.13 7.63 -19.57
C GLU A 166 -17.19 7.99 -20.72
N ASN A 167 -16.01 8.53 -20.40
CA ASN A 167 -14.95 8.82 -21.37
C ASN A 167 -14.54 7.56 -22.16
N LEU A 168 -14.47 6.40 -21.51
CA LEU A 168 -14.18 5.13 -22.18
C LEU A 168 -15.28 4.74 -23.17
N ARG A 169 -16.55 4.99 -22.83
CA ARG A 169 -17.68 4.70 -23.73
C ARG A 169 -17.66 5.60 -24.96
N GLU A 170 -17.36 6.88 -24.78
CA GLU A 170 -17.21 7.84 -25.87
C GLU A 170 -16.05 7.45 -26.79
N LEU A 171 -14.89 7.14 -26.20
CA LEU A 171 -13.72 6.67 -26.93
C LEU A 171 -14.07 5.43 -27.77
N LYS A 172 -14.74 4.44 -27.17
CA LYS A 172 -15.17 3.20 -27.87
C LYS A 172 -16.17 3.46 -28.99
N ALA A 173 -17.02 4.48 -28.87
CA ALA A 173 -17.97 4.86 -29.94
C ALA A 173 -17.26 5.45 -31.14
N THR A 174 -16.17 6.21 -30.92
CA THR A 174 -15.38 6.82 -32.00
C THR A 174 -14.56 5.79 -32.80
N PHE A 175 -14.25 4.64 -32.20
CA PHE A 175 -13.50 3.54 -32.86
C PHE A 175 -14.40 2.52 -33.59
N ARG A 176 -15.70 2.74 -33.66
CA ARG A 176 -16.67 1.93 -34.42
C ARG A 176 -17.02 2.56 -35.75
#